data_de3b011d5ec2f6aba634e9b9df8b67cd
#
_entry.id   de3b011d5ec2f6aba634e9b9df8b67cd
#
_cell.length_a   1.000
_cell.length_b   1.000
_cell.length_c   1.000
_cell.angle_alpha   90.00
_cell.angle_beta   90.00
_cell.angle_gamma   90.00
#
_symmetry.space_group_name_H-M   'P 1'
#
loop_
_entity.id
_entity.type
_entity.pdbx_description
1 polymer ?
#
loop_
_entity_poly.entity_id
_entity_poly.type
_entity_poly.pdbx_seq_one_letter_code
_entity_poly.pdbx_strand_id
1 'polypeptide(L)'
;MPDALSYMLTGEMVTEYTIASTAQLVNAQTRRLEPELLKAVGLSEKNFGRFVFPGETVGVLTEEVQKITGLGAIPVIAVAGHDTGSAVAAVPALDRNFAY
;
A
#
# COMPACT_ATOMS: atom_id res chain seq x y z
N MET A 1 6.60 3.88 5.69
CA MET A 1 6.88 5.16 4.97
C MET A 1 5.97 5.37 3.75
N PRO A 2 5.83 4.45 2.78
CA PRO A 2 4.94 4.70 1.61
C PRO A 2 3.51 5.13 1.98
N ASP A 3 2.88 4.41 2.90
CA ASP A 3 1.52 4.73 3.35
C ASP A 3 1.39 6.11 4.01
N ALA A 4 2.46 6.56 4.70
CA ALA A 4 2.48 7.91 5.27
C ALA A 4 2.48 8.99 4.17
N LEU A 5 3.19 8.76 3.06
CA LEU A 5 3.16 9.68 1.91
C LEU A 5 1.77 9.70 1.27
N SER A 6 1.15 8.54 1.10
CA SER A 6 -0.23 8.44 0.61
C SER A 6 -1.20 9.21 1.50
N TYR A 7 -1.06 9.08 2.83
CA TYR A 7 -1.85 9.85 3.79
C TYR A 7 -1.63 11.37 3.67
N MET A 8 -0.37 11.82 3.56
CA MET A 8 -0.07 13.25 3.39
C MET A 8 -0.66 13.83 2.11
N LEU A 9 -0.78 13.03 1.07
CA LEU A 9 -1.36 13.46 -0.21
C LEU A 9 -2.89 13.45 -0.21
N THR A 10 -3.53 12.50 0.49
CA THR A 10 -4.96 12.22 0.35
C THR A 10 -5.76 12.41 1.63
N GLY A 11 -5.13 12.39 2.80
CA GLY A 11 -5.80 12.29 4.08
C GLY A 11 -6.36 10.90 4.41
N GLU A 12 -6.22 9.92 3.49
CA GLU A 12 -6.75 8.57 3.66
C GLU A 12 -5.74 7.65 4.34
N MET A 13 -6.16 7.02 5.44
CA MET A 13 -5.34 6.02 6.14
C MET A 13 -5.46 4.66 5.44
N VAL A 14 -4.39 4.25 4.79
CA VAL A 14 -4.30 2.96 4.11
C VAL A 14 -3.12 2.15 4.62
N THR A 15 -3.18 0.85 4.37
CA THR A 15 -2.07 -0.10 4.56
C THR A 15 -1.89 -0.84 3.24
N GLU A 16 -0.82 -0.57 2.52
CA GLU A 16 -0.56 -1.21 1.24
C GLU A 16 0.05 -2.60 1.45
N TYR A 17 -0.48 -3.57 0.71
CA TYR A 17 -0.21 -5.00 0.87
C TYR A 17 1.27 -5.37 0.78
N THR A 18 2.01 -4.87 -0.24
CA THR A 18 3.38 -5.31 -0.48
C THR A 18 4.33 -4.83 0.62
N ILE A 19 4.14 -3.59 1.12
CA ILE A 19 4.96 -3.10 2.24
C ILE A 19 4.50 -3.74 3.56
N ALA A 20 3.21 -4.01 3.74
CA ALA A 20 2.70 -4.69 4.92
C ALA A 20 3.22 -6.14 5.02
N SER A 21 3.42 -6.82 3.89
CA SER A 21 3.94 -8.19 3.87
C SER A 21 5.32 -8.33 4.51
N THR A 22 6.12 -7.25 4.49
CA THR A 22 7.46 -7.25 5.11
C THR A 22 7.42 -7.28 6.65
N ALA A 23 6.30 -6.89 7.23
CA ALA A 23 6.10 -6.94 8.69
C ALA A 23 5.82 -8.36 9.21
N GLN A 24 5.65 -9.36 8.31
CA GLN A 24 5.31 -10.74 8.63
C GLN A 24 3.99 -10.89 9.42
N LEU A 25 3.11 -9.91 9.33
CA LEU A 25 1.79 -9.91 9.96
C LEU A 25 0.65 -10.24 8.97
N VAL A 26 1.02 -10.50 7.72
CA VAL A 26 0.08 -10.81 6.64
C VAL A 26 0.09 -12.30 6.35
N ASN A 27 -1.09 -12.91 6.30
CA ASN A 27 -1.27 -14.27 5.84
C ASN A 27 -1.18 -14.30 4.30
N ALA A 28 -0.21 -15.03 3.77
CA ALA A 28 0.08 -15.09 2.33
C ALA A 28 -1.04 -15.75 1.52
N GLN A 29 -1.84 -16.64 2.12
CA GLN A 29 -2.94 -17.33 1.44
C GLN A 29 -4.18 -16.43 1.36
N THR A 30 -4.57 -15.84 2.50
CA THR A 30 -5.75 -14.98 2.57
C THR A 30 -5.48 -13.56 2.09
N ARG A 31 -4.20 -13.16 2.02
CA ARG A 31 -3.74 -11.79 1.71
C ARG A 31 -4.32 -10.73 2.64
N ARG A 32 -4.51 -11.10 3.91
CA ARG A 32 -5.04 -10.23 4.96
C ARG A 32 -4.13 -10.26 6.17
N LEU A 33 -4.30 -9.30 7.07
CA LEU A 33 -3.65 -9.35 8.37
C LEU A 33 -4.06 -10.62 9.12
N GLU A 34 -3.10 -11.26 9.80
CA GLU A 34 -3.34 -12.47 10.57
C GLU A 34 -3.67 -12.13 12.03
N PRO A 35 -4.91 -12.32 12.49
CA PRO A 35 -5.34 -11.88 13.82
C PRO A 35 -4.53 -12.49 14.96
N GLU A 36 -4.08 -13.74 14.83
CA GLU A 36 -3.27 -14.39 15.85
C GLU A 36 -1.89 -13.76 15.99
N LEU A 37 -1.27 -13.40 14.85
CA LEU A 37 0.01 -12.71 14.85
C LEU A 37 -0.12 -11.29 15.41
N LEU A 38 -1.16 -10.55 15.02
CA LEU A 38 -1.44 -9.24 15.58
C LEU A 38 -1.59 -9.29 17.09
N LYS A 39 -2.37 -10.25 17.60
CA LYS A 39 -2.57 -10.43 19.04
C LYS A 39 -1.26 -10.75 19.76
N ALA A 40 -0.40 -11.57 19.17
CA ALA A 40 0.89 -11.94 19.76
C ALA A 40 1.82 -10.72 19.97
N VAL A 41 1.71 -9.69 19.11
CA VAL A 41 2.50 -8.45 19.21
C VAL A 41 1.72 -7.29 19.86
N GLY A 42 0.55 -7.56 20.43
CA GLY A 42 -0.26 -6.56 21.12
C GLY A 42 -0.99 -5.58 20.18
N LEU A 43 -1.18 -5.96 18.92
CA LEU A 43 -1.88 -5.16 17.91
C LEU A 43 -3.26 -5.75 17.58
N SER A 44 -4.04 -4.98 16.84
CA SER A 44 -5.31 -5.39 16.26
C SER A 44 -5.47 -4.76 14.88
N GLU A 45 -6.43 -5.21 14.09
CA GLU A 45 -6.71 -4.62 12.77
C GLU A 45 -7.01 -3.11 12.82
N LYS A 46 -7.51 -2.61 13.96
CA LYS A 46 -7.80 -1.18 14.19
C LYS A 46 -6.53 -0.29 14.17
N ASN A 47 -5.35 -0.89 14.33
CA ASN A 47 -4.08 -0.17 14.27
C ASN A 47 -3.60 0.06 12.83
N PHE A 48 -4.30 -0.50 11.85
CA PHE A 48 -3.98 -0.40 10.42
C PHE A 48 -5.08 0.36 9.68
N GLY A 49 -4.71 1.05 8.62
CA GLY A 49 -5.66 1.68 7.72
C GLY A 49 -6.37 0.67 6.81
N ARG A 50 -7.25 1.16 5.94
CA ARG A 50 -7.88 0.32 4.92
C ARG A 50 -6.82 -0.41 4.09
N PHE A 51 -6.96 -1.72 3.97
CA PHE A 51 -6.03 -2.54 3.20
C PHE A 51 -6.22 -2.29 1.71
N VAL A 52 -5.13 -1.96 1.01
CA VAL A 52 -5.14 -1.68 -0.44
C VAL A 52 -4.07 -2.50 -1.16
N PHE A 53 -4.34 -2.78 -2.42
CA PHE A 53 -3.42 -3.50 -3.30
C PHE A 53 -2.89 -2.57 -4.40
N PRO A 54 -1.72 -2.88 -4.99
CA PRO A 54 -1.22 -2.15 -6.14
C PRO A 54 -2.27 -2.02 -7.25
N GLY A 55 -2.46 -0.81 -7.76
CA GLY A 55 -3.46 -0.48 -8.77
C GLY A 55 -4.79 0.06 -8.22
N GLU A 56 -5.04 -0.06 -6.91
CA GLU A 56 -6.24 0.50 -6.29
C GLU A 56 -6.09 2.01 -6.02
N THR A 57 -7.21 2.72 -6.10
CA THR A 57 -7.25 4.13 -5.72
C THR A 57 -7.22 4.28 -4.21
N VAL A 58 -6.25 5.02 -3.70
CA VAL A 58 -6.15 5.42 -2.29
C VAL A 58 -7.18 6.49 -1.97
N GLY A 59 -7.17 7.55 -2.75
CA GLY A 59 -8.04 8.71 -2.63
C GLY A 59 -7.71 9.73 -3.71
N VAL A 60 -8.08 10.98 -3.50
CA VAL A 60 -7.69 12.12 -4.35
C VAL A 60 -6.83 13.08 -3.55
N LEU A 61 -6.06 13.92 -4.23
CA LEU A 61 -5.27 14.97 -3.57
C LEU A 61 -6.15 15.84 -2.68
N THR A 62 -5.69 16.12 -1.46
CA THR A 62 -6.37 17.06 -0.56
C THR A 62 -6.41 18.45 -1.18
N GLU A 63 -7.38 19.28 -0.76
CA GLU A 63 -7.48 20.67 -1.25
C GLU A 63 -6.20 21.47 -0.99
N GLU A 64 -5.52 21.21 0.13
CA GLU A 64 -4.26 21.85 0.47
C GLU A 64 -3.17 21.51 -0.55
N VAL A 65 -3.00 20.22 -0.86
CA VAL A 65 -2.01 19.77 -1.85
C VAL A 65 -2.36 20.31 -3.24
N GLN A 66 -3.65 20.33 -3.62
CA GLN A 66 -4.10 20.91 -4.87
C GLN A 66 -3.72 22.39 -4.98
N LYS A 67 -3.90 23.18 -3.92
CA LYS A 67 -3.54 24.60 -3.88
C LYS A 67 -2.03 24.83 -3.99
N ILE A 68 -1.24 24.03 -3.26
CA ILE A 68 0.24 24.17 -3.26
C ILE A 68 0.84 23.80 -4.62
N THR A 69 0.30 22.74 -5.25
CA THR A 69 0.86 22.20 -6.51
C THR A 69 0.26 22.81 -7.77
N GLY A 70 -0.90 23.47 -7.67
CA GLY A 70 -1.67 23.90 -8.82
C GLY A 70 -2.37 22.77 -9.59
N LEU A 71 -2.35 21.55 -9.05
CA LEU A 71 -3.02 20.38 -9.62
C LEU A 71 -4.49 20.34 -9.17
N GLY A 72 -5.35 19.72 -9.96
CA GLY A 72 -6.74 19.45 -9.58
C GLY A 72 -6.89 18.24 -8.66
N ALA A 73 -8.11 17.74 -8.50
CA ALA A 73 -8.45 16.54 -7.71
C ALA A 73 -7.97 15.26 -8.42
N ILE A 74 -6.66 15.09 -8.52
CA ILE A 74 -6.02 13.95 -9.17
C ILE A 74 -6.10 12.72 -8.25
N PRO A 75 -6.50 11.54 -8.76
CA PRO A 75 -6.49 10.32 -7.98
C PRO A 75 -5.06 9.88 -7.65
N VAL A 76 -4.85 9.43 -6.42
CA VAL A 76 -3.63 8.80 -5.94
C VAL A 76 -3.83 7.30 -5.98
N ILE A 77 -2.99 6.62 -6.75
CA ILE A 77 -3.07 5.17 -6.96
C ILE A 77 -2.01 4.47 -6.11
N ALA A 78 -2.40 3.42 -5.41
CA ALA A 78 -1.46 2.55 -4.70
C ALA A 78 -0.53 1.87 -5.71
N VAL A 79 0.76 1.94 -5.46
CA VAL A 79 1.78 1.17 -6.17
C VAL A 79 2.31 0.07 -5.25
N ALA A 80 3.12 -0.85 -5.76
CA ALA A 80 3.87 -1.75 -4.88
C ALA A 80 4.82 -0.92 -4.02
N GLY A 81 4.42 -0.62 -2.79
CA GLY A 81 5.15 0.24 -1.85
C GLY A 81 6.47 -0.36 -1.38
N HIS A 82 6.62 -1.68 -1.53
CA HIS A 82 7.92 -2.35 -1.39
C HIS A 82 8.72 -2.18 -2.69
N ASP A 83 9.93 -1.67 -2.60
CA ASP A 83 10.81 -1.39 -3.74
C ASP A 83 11.08 -2.63 -4.61
N THR A 84 11.33 -3.78 -3.99
CA THR A 84 11.47 -5.06 -4.70
C THR A 84 10.20 -5.42 -5.49
N GLY A 85 9.01 -5.20 -4.89
CA GLY A 85 7.73 -5.42 -5.58
C GLY A 85 7.59 -4.54 -6.83
N SER A 86 7.96 -3.28 -6.73
CA SER A 86 7.98 -2.35 -7.87
C SER A 86 9.03 -2.74 -8.91
N ALA A 87 10.22 -3.18 -8.49
CA ALA A 87 11.26 -3.65 -9.40
C ALA A 87 10.81 -4.89 -10.18
N VAL A 88 10.19 -5.87 -9.52
CA VAL A 88 9.64 -7.06 -10.17
C VAL A 88 8.54 -6.69 -11.17
N ALA A 89 7.65 -5.77 -10.80
CA ALA A 89 6.57 -5.30 -11.68
C ALA A 89 7.11 -4.59 -12.95
N ALA A 90 8.31 -4.01 -12.88
CA ALA A 90 8.93 -3.32 -13.99
C ALA A 90 9.64 -4.28 -14.98
N VAL A 91 9.80 -5.57 -14.64
CA VAL A 91 10.45 -6.54 -15.53
C VAL A 91 9.56 -6.81 -16.74
N PRO A 92 10.05 -6.63 -17.99
CA PRO A 92 9.26 -6.88 -19.19
C PRO A 92 9.19 -8.39 -19.51
N ALA A 93 8.66 -9.17 -18.58
CA ALA A 93 8.50 -10.61 -18.77
C ALA A 93 7.37 -10.91 -19.76
N LEU A 94 7.62 -11.86 -20.67
CA LEU A 94 6.63 -12.30 -21.67
C LEU A 94 5.69 -13.38 -21.12
N ASP A 95 6.09 -14.05 -20.05
CA ASP A 95 5.30 -15.06 -19.36
C ASP A 95 5.57 -15.01 -17.83
N ARG A 96 5.04 -16.00 -17.10
CA ARG A 96 5.20 -16.10 -15.63
C ARG A 96 6.32 -17.06 -15.20
N ASN A 97 7.09 -17.59 -16.12
CA ASN A 97 8.16 -18.56 -15.86
C ASN A 97 9.50 -17.84 -15.69
N PHE A 98 9.62 -16.99 -14.71
CA PHE A 98 10.86 -16.29 -14.37
C PHE A 98 11.10 -16.35 -12.86
N ALA A 99 12.38 -16.31 -12.48
CA ALA A 99 12.83 -16.16 -11.11
C ALA A 99 13.49 -14.79 -10.93
N TYR A 100 13.43 -14.29 -9.72
CA TYR A 100 14.06 -13.02 -9.34
C TYR A 100 14.79 -13.19 -8.01
#